data_2bc84db5d3a8869791095f0ee900e1a2
#
_entry.id   2bc84db5d3a8869791095f0ee900e1a2
#
_cell.length_a   1.000
_cell.length_b   1.000
_cell.length_c   1.000
_cell.angle_alpha   90.00
_cell.angle_beta   90.00
_cell.angle_gamma   90.00
#
_symmetry.space_group_name_H-M   'P 1'
#
loop_
_entity.id
_entity.type
_entity.pdbx_description
1 polymer ?
#
loop_
_entity_poly.entity_id
_entity_poly.type
_entity_poly.pdbx_seq_one_letter_code
_entity_poly.pdbx_strand_id
1 'polypeptide(L)'
;CTRFSSFYDFPAQMPVVRFLDTRGLGEIDYDPSEDIHYCESQAHLLIAVMKVADLQQQIVLKVLQTVRTRHPDWPIILVQTGLHELYGPHDQHLTPWPFDQDPLPNEVPTDLQRALVAQRQTAIALPGSAPIIWVPVDLTLPEDGFSPTNYGLEPLWKAIELVLPLGLQRQLAGEKEIQDFFARTAHQHIVGYSLTAAGLGALPAVDLVMVTTLQAKLLRDLAKLYGQNWNKQTTIEFFSLLGTAITSSYFVRMIGRTLTKLIPGIGQTVGAVWGASASAATTYALGKAAVYFFTQRQNGLNINPELLRKAYADALEAS
;
A
#
# COMPACT_ATOMS: atom_id res chain seq x y z
N CYS A 1 -16.41 -2.15 -23.94
CA CYS A 1 -17.25 -1.28 -23.12
C CYS A 1 -17.90 -2.07 -22.01
N THR A 2 -17.67 -1.64 -20.79
CA THR A 2 -18.24 -2.24 -19.57
C THR A 2 -19.71 -1.82 -19.46
N ARG A 3 -20.64 -2.75 -19.64
CA ARG A 3 -22.10 -2.44 -19.61
C ARG A 3 -22.67 -2.38 -18.21
N PHE A 4 -21.98 -2.93 -17.19
CA PHE A 4 -22.38 -2.96 -15.78
C PHE A 4 -21.16 -2.74 -14.92
N SER A 5 -21.32 -2.04 -13.79
CA SER A 5 -20.27 -1.91 -12.80
C SER A 5 -19.95 -3.29 -12.18
N SER A 6 -18.68 -3.59 -12.04
CA SER A 6 -18.19 -4.90 -11.55
C SER A 6 -17.13 -4.73 -10.49
N PHE A 7 -17.14 -5.62 -9.49
CA PHE A 7 -16.13 -5.64 -8.45
C PHE A 7 -15.03 -6.64 -8.78
N TYR A 8 -13.79 -6.23 -8.57
CA TYR A 8 -12.60 -7.08 -8.70
C TYR A 8 -11.79 -7.03 -7.41
N ASP A 9 -11.66 -8.17 -6.77
CA ASP A 9 -10.87 -8.31 -5.54
C ASP A 9 -9.41 -8.59 -5.88
N PHE A 10 -8.48 -7.89 -5.23
CA PHE A 10 -7.05 -8.10 -5.42
C PHE A 10 -6.28 -8.20 -4.09
N PRO A 11 -5.46 -9.25 -3.89
CA PRO A 11 -5.46 -10.50 -4.64
C PRO A 11 -6.80 -11.26 -4.53
N ALA A 12 -7.20 -12.01 -5.56
CA ALA A 12 -8.51 -12.67 -5.61
C ALA A 12 -8.80 -13.62 -4.43
N GLN A 13 -7.75 -14.25 -3.89
CA GLN A 13 -7.87 -15.22 -2.78
C GLN A 13 -7.85 -14.59 -1.39
N MET A 14 -7.22 -13.42 -1.24
CA MET A 14 -7.09 -12.67 0.01
C MET A 14 -7.13 -11.17 -0.29
N PRO A 15 -8.30 -10.61 -0.54
CA PRO A 15 -8.41 -9.25 -1.06
C PRO A 15 -7.91 -8.21 -0.06
N VAL A 16 -6.97 -7.39 -0.51
CA VAL A 16 -6.46 -6.22 0.18
C VAL A 16 -7.09 -4.95 -0.39
N VAL A 17 -7.37 -4.97 -1.69
CA VAL A 17 -8.04 -3.90 -2.42
C VAL A 17 -9.17 -4.50 -3.23
N ARG A 18 -10.29 -3.81 -3.28
CA ARG A 18 -11.41 -4.12 -4.18
C ARG A 18 -11.53 -2.97 -5.17
N PHE A 19 -11.40 -3.30 -6.45
CA PHE A 19 -11.65 -2.35 -7.53
C PHE A 19 -13.11 -2.41 -7.92
N LEU A 20 -13.73 -1.25 -8.04
CA LEU A 20 -15.04 -1.10 -8.66
C LEU A 20 -14.81 -0.50 -10.06
N ASP A 21 -14.95 -1.35 -11.08
CA ASP A 21 -14.92 -0.92 -12.48
C ASP A 21 -16.29 -0.36 -12.85
N THR A 22 -16.33 0.88 -13.25
CA THR A 22 -17.57 1.57 -13.60
C THR A 22 -17.81 1.55 -15.11
N ARG A 23 -19.03 1.85 -15.53
CA ARG A 23 -19.33 2.06 -16.95
C ARG A 23 -18.50 3.20 -17.52
N GLY A 24 -18.17 3.13 -18.82
CA GLY A 24 -17.45 4.18 -19.51
C GLY A 24 -18.24 5.48 -19.54
N LEU A 25 -17.63 6.57 -19.09
CA LEU A 25 -18.27 7.89 -18.96
C LEU A 25 -18.61 8.55 -20.32
N GLY A 26 -18.13 8.00 -21.43
CA GLY A 26 -18.35 8.52 -22.78
C GLY A 26 -19.45 7.81 -23.58
N GLU A 27 -20.27 6.95 -22.98
CA GLU A 27 -21.35 6.26 -23.68
C GLU A 27 -22.52 7.20 -23.99
N ILE A 28 -23.10 7.06 -25.20
CA ILE A 28 -24.24 7.85 -25.64
C ILE A 28 -25.45 7.48 -24.77
N ASP A 29 -26.21 8.49 -24.33
CA ASP A 29 -27.39 8.36 -23.47
C ASP A 29 -27.14 7.77 -22.06
N TYR A 30 -25.91 7.86 -21.54
CA TYR A 30 -25.59 7.45 -20.19
C TYR A 30 -25.46 8.66 -19.25
N ASP A 31 -26.32 8.72 -18.22
CA ASP A 31 -26.16 9.66 -17.10
C ASP A 31 -25.39 8.95 -15.96
N PRO A 32 -24.15 9.34 -15.68
CA PRO A 32 -23.32 8.69 -14.66
C PRO A 32 -23.72 9.04 -13.22
N SER A 33 -24.73 9.89 -13.00
CA SER A 33 -25.03 10.45 -11.68
C SER A 33 -25.39 9.38 -10.63
N GLU A 34 -26.19 8.37 -11.00
CA GLU A 34 -26.60 7.29 -10.09
C GLU A 34 -25.42 6.36 -9.77
N ASP A 35 -24.64 5.97 -10.79
CA ASP A 35 -23.47 5.12 -10.62
C ASP A 35 -22.39 5.82 -9.80
N ILE A 36 -22.18 7.14 -10.02
CA ILE A 36 -21.26 7.95 -9.22
C ILE A 36 -21.71 7.96 -7.76
N HIS A 37 -23.00 8.19 -7.50
CA HIS A 37 -23.51 8.21 -6.13
C HIS A 37 -23.35 6.86 -5.43
N TYR A 38 -23.58 5.76 -6.15
CA TYR A 38 -23.31 4.42 -5.65
C TYR A 38 -21.82 4.21 -5.38
N CYS A 39 -20.96 4.60 -6.31
CA CYS A 39 -19.50 4.50 -6.15
C CYS A 39 -19.00 5.34 -4.97
N GLU A 40 -19.52 6.55 -4.78
CA GLU A 40 -19.17 7.41 -3.65
C GLU A 40 -19.45 6.75 -2.30
N SER A 41 -20.50 5.93 -2.20
CA SER A 41 -20.85 5.21 -0.96
C SER A 41 -19.90 4.03 -0.64
N GLN A 42 -19.14 3.55 -1.62
CA GLN A 42 -18.28 2.36 -1.52
C GLN A 42 -16.80 2.67 -1.68
N ALA A 43 -16.45 3.82 -2.23
CA ALA A 43 -15.08 4.15 -2.60
C ALA A 43 -14.36 4.97 -1.53
N HIS A 44 -13.03 4.80 -1.47
CA HIS A 44 -12.13 5.55 -0.60
C HIS A 44 -11.04 6.26 -1.40
N LEU A 45 -10.90 5.89 -2.65
CA LEU A 45 -9.92 6.38 -3.61
C LEU A 45 -10.58 6.40 -4.99
N LEU A 46 -10.32 7.45 -5.74
CA LEU A 46 -10.76 7.57 -7.12
C LEU A 46 -9.58 7.38 -8.07
N ILE A 47 -9.72 6.42 -8.98
CA ILE A 47 -8.79 6.23 -10.09
C ILE A 47 -9.53 6.63 -11.37
N ALA A 48 -9.09 7.69 -12.02
CA ALA A 48 -9.64 8.10 -13.30
C ALA A 48 -8.66 7.76 -14.43
N VAL A 49 -9.16 7.10 -15.46
CA VAL A 49 -8.38 6.67 -16.60
C VAL A 49 -8.63 7.63 -17.77
N MET A 50 -7.57 8.20 -18.31
CA MET A 50 -7.59 9.18 -19.38
C MET A 50 -6.62 8.77 -20.48
N LYS A 51 -7.12 8.58 -21.70
CA LYS A 51 -6.26 8.28 -22.85
C LYS A 51 -5.50 9.52 -23.29
N VAL A 52 -4.20 9.44 -23.49
CA VAL A 52 -3.35 10.60 -23.80
C VAL A 52 -3.66 11.21 -25.16
N ALA A 53 -4.08 10.40 -26.14
CA ALA A 53 -4.43 10.85 -27.47
C ALA A 53 -5.86 11.41 -27.59
N ASP A 54 -6.70 11.24 -26.55
CA ASP A 54 -8.07 11.75 -26.56
C ASP A 54 -8.11 13.21 -26.11
N LEU A 55 -8.65 14.06 -26.95
CA LEU A 55 -8.83 15.48 -26.68
C LEU A 55 -10.16 15.80 -26.01
N GLN A 56 -11.10 14.84 -25.94
CA GLN A 56 -12.44 15.02 -25.41
C GLN A 56 -12.59 14.56 -23.95
N GLN A 57 -11.81 15.14 -23.07
CA GLN A 57 -11.75 14.77 -21.64
C GLN A 57 -12.77 15.51 -20.76
N GLN A 58 -13.64 16.37 -21.34
CA GLN A 58 -14.56 17.23 -20.57
C GLN A 58 -15.52 16.45 -19.68
N ILE A 59 -15.99 15.28 -20.13
CA ILE A 59 -16.90 14.44 -19.36
C ILE A 59 -16.20 13.91 -18.10
N VAL A 60 -15.01 13.36 -18.24
CA VAL A 60 -14.22 12.86 -17.12
C VAL A 60 -13.91 13.99 -16.13
N LEU A 61 -13.46 15.15 -16.62
CA LEU A 61 -13.15 16.30 -15.78
C LEU A 61 -14.38 16.83 -15.03
N LYS A 62 -15.56 16.86 -15.67
CA LYS A 62 -16.81 17.26 -15.01
C LYS A 62 -17.20 16.31 -13.88
N VAL A 63 -17.05 15.01 -14.09
CA VAL A 63 -17.27 13.99 -13.04
C VAL A 63 -16.29 14.19 -11.90
N LEU A 64 -14.99 14.32 -12.19
CA LEU A 64 -13.97 14.59 -11.19
C LEU A 64 -14.25 15.86 -10.40
N GLN A 65 -14.68 16.93 -11.07
CA GLN A 65 -15.08 18.19 -10.43
C GLN A 65 -16.26 17.98 -9.48
N THR A 66 -17.27 17.22 -9.89
CA THR A 66 -18.45 16.92 -9.07
C THR A 66 -18.07 16.14 -7.83
N VAL A 67 -17.31 15.06 -7.99
CA VAL A 67 -16.84 14.23 -6.86
C VAL A 67 -15.95 15.03 -5.91
N ARG A 68 -15.00 15.79 -6.42
CA ARG A 68 -14.08 16.61 -5.60
C ARG A 68 -14.77 17.77 -4.89
N THR A 69 -15.87 18.26 -5.42
CA THR A 69 -16.67 19.28 -4.72
C THR A 69 -17.37 18.68 -3.50
N ARG A 70 -17.83 17.44 -3.58
CA ARG A 70 -18.48 16.72 -2.47
C ARG A 70 -17.45 16.15 -1.47
N HIS A 71 -16.34 15.65 -1.99
CA HIS A 71 -15.26 15.00 -1.25
C HIS A 71 -13.92 15.69 -1.52
N PRO A 72 -13.69 16.92 -0.99
CA PRO A 72 -12.50 17.72 -1.29
C PRO A 72 -11.21 17.08 -0.78
N ASP A 73 -11.32 16.10 0.06
CA ASP A 73 -10.28 15.38 0.76
C ASP A 73 -9.97 14.01 0.15
N TRP A 74 -10.70 13.59 -0.88
CA TRP A 74 -10.39 12.34 -1.57
C TRP A 74 -9.19 12.51 -2.49
N PRO A 75 -8.15 11.67 -2.35
CA PRO A 75 -7.08 11.64 -3.31
C PRO A 75 -7.55 11.07 -4.64
N ILE A 76 -6.96 11.56 -5.73
CA ILE A 76 -7.24 11.06 -7.08
C ILE A 76 -5.95 10.55 -7.68
N ILE A 77 -5.98 9.36 -8.29
CA ILE A 77 -4.95 8.90 -9.20
C ILE A 77 -5.48 9.11 -10.63
N LEU A 78 -4.78 9.92 -11.40
CA LEU A 78 -5.06 10.11 -12.82
C LEU A 78 -4.11 9.25 -13.64
N VAL A 79 -4.66 8.16 -14.19
CA VAL A 79 -3.92 7.21 -15.01
C VAL A 79 -4.00 7.65 -16.46
N GLN A 80 -2.85 7.98 -17.05
CA GLN A 80 -2.71 8.42 -18.43
C GLN A 80 -2.34 7.20 -19.29
N THR A 81 -3.25 6.76 -20.18
CA THR A 81 -3.08 5.51 -20.95
C THR A 81 -2.88 5.74 -22.44
N GLY A 82 -2.44 4.68 -23.17
CA GLY A 82 -2.26 4.72 -24.61
C GLY A 82 -1.05 5.56 -25.02
N LEU A 83 0.06 5.47 -24.27
CA LEU A 83 1.27 6.27 -24.51
C LEU A 83 1.85 6.00 -25.90
N HIS A 84 1.84 4.73 -26.33
CA HIS A 84 2.37 4.27 -27.62
C HIS A 84 1.67 4.93 -28.82
N GLU A 85 0.46 5.42 -28.68
CA GLU A 85 -0.25 6.10 -29.77
C GLU A 85 0.38 7.44 -30.16
N LEU A 86 1.21 7.99 -29.28
CA LEU A 86 1.97 9.23 -29.52
C LEU A 86 3.48 8.99 -29.67
N TYR A 87 3.88 7.73 -29.90
CA TYR A 87 5.24 7.36 -30.22
C TYR A 87 5.51 7.55 -31.71
N GLY A 88 6.77 7.80 -32.04
CA GLY A 88 7.25 7.75 -33.42
C GLY A 88 7.33 6.31 -33.95
N PRO A 89 7.53 6.11 -35.26
CA PRO A 89 7.45 4.80 -35.91
C PRO A 89 8.39 3.71 -35.37
N HIS A 90 9.41 4.08 -34.63
CA HIS A 90 10.42 3.14 -34.08
C HIS A 90 10.62 3.32 -32.57
N ASP A 91 9.78 4.13 -31.92
CA ASP A 91 9.89 4.35 -30.50
C ASP A 91 9.42 3.12 -29.71
N GLN A 92 10.02 2.92 -28.55
CA GLN A 92 9.68 1.89 -27.58
C GLN A 92 9.46 2.52 -26.21
N HIS A 93 8.95 1.75 -25.27
CA HIS A 93 8.85 2.22 -23.88
C HIS A 93 10.22 2.58 -23.33
N LEU A 94 10.33 3.77 -22.77
CA LEU A 94 11.55 4.24 -22.13
C LEU A 94 11.83 3.48 -20.85
N THR A 95 13.02 2.94 -20.71
CA THR A 95 13.48 2.26 -19.49
C THR A 95 14.74 2.88 -18.95
N PRO A 96 14.79 3.26 -17.66
CA PRO A 96 13.71 3.14 -16.66
C PRO A 96 12.52 4.06 -16.94
N TRP A 97 11.36 3.81 -16.32
CA TRP A 97 10.15 4.63 -16.41
C TRP A 97 10.43 6.09 -15.96
N PRO A 98 10.25 7.09 -16.85
CA PRO A 98 10.83 8.42 -16.62
C PRO A 98 9.84 9.47 -16.08
N PHE A 99 8.56 9.12 -15.87
CA PHE A 99 7.49 10.10 -15.67
C PHE A 99 7.34 10.60 -14.22
N ASP A 100 8.26 10.24 -13.33
CA ASP A 100 8.40 10.79 -11.97
C ASP A 100 9.22 12.08 -11.93
N GLN A 101 9.80 12.47 -13.06
CA GLN A 101 10.62 13.68 -13.19
C GLN A 101 9.78 14.89 -13.62
N ASP A 102 10.10 16.06 -13.08
CA ASP A 102 9.51 17.33 -13.48
C ASP A 102 10.65 18.40 -13.61
N PRO A 103 10.92 18.91 -14.80
CA PRO A 103 10.26 18.62 -16.09
C PRO A 103 10.53 17.19 -16.60
N LEU A 104 9.63 16.71 -17.48
CA LEU A 104 9.80 15.42 -18.13
C LEU A 104 11.11 15.40 -18.96
N PRO A 105 11.84 14.25 -18.99
CA PRO A 105 13.07 14.13 -19.74
C PRO A 105 12.89 14.36 -21.25
N ASN A 106 13.94 14.83 -21.91
CA ASN A 106 13.92 15.12 -23.36
C ASN A 106 13.77 13.85 -24.22
N GLU A 107 14.04 12.68 -23.67
CA GLU A 107 13.88 11.38 -24.32
C GLU A 107 12.42 10.99 -24.50
N VAL A 108 11.50 11.60 -23.74
CA VAL A 108 10.05 11.39 -23.92
C VAL A 108 9.63 12.02 -25.24
N PRO A 109 8.93 11.30 -26.15
CA PRO A 109 8.47 11.85 -27.43
C PRO A 109 7.72 13.16 -27.25
N THR A 110 8.02 14.14 -28.08
CA THR A 110 7.55 15.53 -27.90
C THR A 110 6.01 15.62 -27.88
N ASP A 111 5.31 14.86 -28.70
CA ASP A 111 3.86 14.88 -28.76
C ASP A 111 3.25 14.23 -27.52
N LEU A 112 3.84 13.14 -27.03
CA LEU A 112 3.47 12.54 -25.75
C LEU A 112 3.69 13.53 -24.58
N GLN A 113 4.85 14.19 -24.55
CA GLN A 113 5.18 15.17 -23.52
C GLN A 113 4.15 16.30 -23.47
N ARG A 114 3.77 16.84 -24.65
CA ARG A 114 2.73 17.88 -24.75
C ARG A 114 1.37 17.40 -24.26
N ALA A 115 0.98 16.18 -24.64
CA ALA A 115 -0.31 15.61 -24.24
C ALA A 115 -0.39 15.37 -22.73
N LEU A 116 0.67 14.78 -22.15
CA LEU A 116 0.76 14.58 -20.71
C LEU A 116 0.65 15.89 -19.92
N VAL A 117 1.43 16.89 -20.32
CA VAL A 117 1.43 18.21 -19.66
C VAL A 117 0.08 18.92 -19.83
N ALA A 118 -0.52 18.87 -21.02
CA ALA A 118 -1.82 19.48 -21.28
C ALA A 118 -2.92 18.87 -20.38
N GLN A 119 -2.97 17.54 -20.25
CA GLN A 119 -3.91 16.87 -19.36
C GLN A 119 -3.67 17.25 -17.89
N ARG A 120 -2.42 17.29 -17.44
CA ARG A 120 -2.06 17.71 -16.08
C ARG A 120 -2.54 19.14 -15.79
N GLN A 121 -2.38 20.04 -16.73
CA GLN A 121 -2.83 21.44 -16.59
C GLN A 121 -4.35 21.57 -16.46
N THR A 122 -5.13 20.78 -17.18
CA THR A 122 -6.60 20.81 -17.08
C THR A 122 -7.12 20.36 -15.72
N ALA A 123 -6.43 19.45 -15.06
CA ALA A 123 -6.83 18.94 -13.74
C ALA A 123 -6.31 19.80 -12.57
N ILE A 124 -5.39 20.75 -12.79
CA ILE A 124 -4.96 21.69 -11.74
C ILE A 124 -6.13 22.54 -11.22
N ALA A 125 -7.13 22.80 -12.07
CA ALA A 125 -8.32 23.58 -11.71
C ALA A 125 -9.38 22.78 -10.91
N LEU A 126 -9.17 21.48 -10.68
CA LEU A 126 -10.09 20.67 -9.91
C LEU A 126 -10.13 21.13 -8.44
N PRO A 127 -11.32 21.20 -7.83
CA PRO A 127 -11.46 21.61 -6.44
C PRO A 127 -10.86 20.57 -5.48
N GLY A 128 -10.70 20.95 -4.20
CA GLY A 128 -10.28 20.07 -3.13
C GLY A 128 -8.81 20.21 -2.73
N SER A 129 -8.49 19.69 -1.55
CA SER A 129 -7.18 19.82 -0.90
C SER A 129 -6.32 18.55 -0.97
N ALA A 130 -6.93 17.40 -1.28
CA ALA A 130 -6.19 16.15 -1.37
C ALA A 130 -5.31 16.09 -2.65
N PRO A 131 -4.21 15.30 -2.64
CA PRO A 131 -3.31 15.23 -3.78
C PRO A 131 -3.97 14.63 -5.03
N ILE A 132 -3.51 15.07 -6.19
CA ILE A 132 -3.76 14.44 -7.49
C ILE A 132 -2.44 13.84 -7.94
N ILE A 133 -2.42 12.53 -8.15
CA ILE A 133 -1.23 11.79 -8.57
C ILE A 133 -1.38 11.37 -10.02
N TRP A 134 -0.39 11.65 -10.82
CA TRP A 134 -0.35 11.32 -12.24
C TRP A 134 0.50 10.10 -12.48
N VAL A 135 -0.06 9.12 -13.18
CA VAL A 135 0.65 7.87 -13.49
C VAL A 135 0.44 7.52 -14.95
N PRO A 136 1.41 7.85 -15.83
CA PRO A 136 1.43 7.33 -17.19
C PRO A 136 1.63 5.82 -17.21
N VAL A 137 0.72 5.11 -17.87
CA VAL A 137 0.67 3.65 -17.94
C VAL A 137 0.37 3.22 -19.37
N ASP A 138 1.02 2.18 -19.83
CA ASP A 138 0.71 1.59 -21.13
C ASP A 138 0.62 0.07 -21.03
N LEU A 139 -0.61 -0.43 -21.00
CA LEU A 139 -0.91 -1.86 -20.91
C LEU A 139 -1.21 -2.37 -22.32
N THR A 140 -0.15 -2.79 -23.01
CA THR A 140 -0.20 -3.28 -24.39
C THR A 140 -0.29 -4.81 -24.42
N LEU A 141 -0.77 -5.35 -25.53
CA LEU A 141 -0.71 -6.79 -25.78
C LEU A 141 0.66 -7.16 -26.36
N PRO A 142 1.14 -8.41 -26.20
CA PRO A 142 2.41 -8.85 -26.78
C PRO A 142 2.49 -8.64 -28.30
N GLU A 143 1.36 -8.77 -29.00
CA GLU A 143 1.23 -8.57 -30.44
C GLU A 143 1.40 -7.11 -30.89
N ASP A 144 1.21 -6.15 -29.97
CA ASP A 144 1.44 -4.71 -30.25
C ASP A 144 2.92 -4.38 -30.36
N GLY A 145 3.81 -5.27 -29.93
CA GLY A 145 5.25 -5.18 -30.12
C GLY A 145 5.97 -4.22 -29.16
N PHE A 146 5.30 -3.70 -28.16
CA PHE A 146 5.92 -2.84 -27.12
C PHE A 146 6.36 -3.67 -25.90
N SER A 147 7.51 -3.31 -25.35
CA SER A 147 8.08 -4.00 -24.19
C SER A 147 8.54 -2.98 -23.13
N PRO A 148 8.21 -3.22 -21.84
CA PRO A 148 7.35 -4.28 -21.29
C PRO A 148 5.86 -4.02 -21.55
N THR A 149 5.03 -5.07 -21.67
CA THR A 149 3.58 -4.97 -21.91
C THR A 149 2.79 -4.39 -20.74
N ASN A 150 3.35 -4.40 -19.54
CA ASN A 150 2.77 -3.84 -18.31
C ASN A 150 3.47 -2.55 -17.87
N TYR A 151 3.84 -1.72 -18.83
CA TYR A 151 4.60 -0.50 -18.60
C TYR A 151 3.85 0.49 -17.69
N GLY A 152 4.51 0.94 -16.62
CA GLY A 152 3.94 1.85 -15.62
C GLY A 152 3.07 1.17 -14.54
N LEU A 153 2.90 -0.17 -14.56
CA LEU A 153 2.11 -0.88 -13.56
C LEU A 153 2.71 -0.77 -12.15
N GLU A 154 4.03 -0.87 -12.01
CA GLU A 154 4.70 -0.71 -10.71
C GLU A 154 4.54 0.72 -10.13
N PRO A 155 4.76 1.82 -10.89
CA PRO A 155 4.41 3.16 -10.47
C PRO A 155 2.94 3.33 -10.06
N LEU A 156 2.00 2.70 -10.79
CA LEU A 156 0.58 2.73 -10.44
C LEU A 156 0.32 2.08 -9.08
N TRP A 157 0.89 0.90 -8.82
CA TRP A 157 0.79 0.25 -7.52
C TRP A 157 1.38 1.10 -6.40
N LYS A 158 2.55 1.72 -6.61
CA LYS A 158 3.15 2.65 -5.65
C LYS A 158 2.24 3.86 -5.36
N ALA A 159 1.57 4.38 -6.39
CA ALA A 159 0.62 5.47 -6.23
C ALA A 159 -0.61 5.04 -5.41
N ILE A 160 -1.16 3.86 -5.68
CA ILE A 160 -2.26 3.29 -4.89
C ILE A 160 -1.84 3.11 -3.43
N GLU A 161 -0.70 2.49 -3.17
CA GLU A 161 -0.16 2.30 -1.82
C GLU A 161 0.04 3.62 -1.07
N LEU A 162 0.48 4.67 -1.78
CA LEU A 162 0.74 5.99 -1.20
C LEU A 162 -0.54 6.67 -0.73
N VAL A 163 -1.63 6.59 -1.48
CA VAL A 163 -2.86 7.35 -1.23
C VAL A 163 -3.95 6.56 -0.53
N LEU A 164 -3.92 5.24 -0.60
CA LEU A 164 -4.90 4.38 0.06
C LEU A 164 -5.04 4.67 1.56
N PRO A 165 -3.96 4.82 2.35
CA PRO A 165 -4.06 5.22 3.75
C PRO A 165 -4.69 6.60 3.95
N LEU A 166 -4.44 7.56 3.07
CA LEU A 166 -5.01 8.92 3.16
C LEU A 166 -6.51 8.95 2.89
N GLY A 167 -6.98 8.19 1.92
CA GLY A 167 -8.41 8.03 1.61
C GLY A 167 -9.16 7.35 2.75
N LEU A 168 -8.55 6.33 3.35
CA LEU A 168 -9.11 5.57 4.45
C LEU A 168 -9.07 6.31 5.79
N GLN A 169 -8.05 7.12 6.05
CA GLN A 169 -7.87 7.84 7.34
C GLN A 169 -9.09 8.69 7.73
N ARG A 170 -9.81 9.26 6.78
CA ARG A 170 -10.89 10.20 7.04
C ARG A 170 -12.26 9.53 7.23
N GLN A 171 -12.45 8.37 6.63
CA GLN A 171 -13.65 7.57 6.90
C GLN A 171 -13.53 6.79 8.21
N LEU A 172 -12.31 6.47 8.66
CA LEU A 172 -12.06 5.80 9.94
C LEU A 172 -12.54 6.58 11.16
N ALA A 173 -12.68 7.89 11.07
CA ALA A 173 -13.22 8.69 12.17
C ALA A 173 -14.69 8.36 12.50
N GLY A 174 -15.38 7.58 11.68
CA GLY A 174 -16.81 7.29 11.84
C GLY A 174 -17.29 5.85 11.71
N GLU A 175 -16.51 4.90 11.12
CA GLU A 175 -17.07 3.59 10.77
C GLU A 175 -16.27 2.39 11.27
N LYS A 176 -16.93 1.53 12.07
CA LYS A 176 -16.38 0.27 12.61
C LYS A 176 -15.88 -0.71 11.53
N GLU A 177 -16.52 -0.74 10.36
CA GLU A 177 -16.20 -1.69 9.28
C GLU A 177 -14.83 -1.44 8.66
N ILE A 178 -14.35 -0.20 8.68
CA ILE A 178 -13.04 0.17 8.14
C ILE A 178 -11.92 -0.12 9.14
N GLN A 179 -12.18 -0.02 10.44
CA GLN A 179 -11.23 -0.52 11.45
C GLN A 179 -10.96 -2.01 11.24
N ASP A 180 -12.00 -2.79 10.86
CA ASP A 180 -11.85 -4.21 10.55
C ASP A 180 -11.00 -4.45 9.27
N PHE A 181 -11.04 -3.56 8.30
CA PHE A 181 -10.21 -3.66 7.08
C PHE A 181 -8.72 -3.47 7.39
N PHE A 182 -8.35 -2.41 8.10
CA PHE A 182 -6.96 -2.21 8.52
C PHE A 182 -6.47 -3.33 9.43
N ALA A 183 -7.30 -3.73 10.38
CA ALA A 183 -6.99 -4.83 11.28
C ALA A 183 -6.79 -6.14 10.52
N ARG A 184 -7.62 -6.41 9.50
CA ARG A 184 -7.51 -7.61 8.66
C ARG A 184 -6.25 -7.58 7.78
N THR A 185 -5.99 -6.47 7.12
CA THR A 185 -4.80 -6.30 6.28
C THR A 185 -3.52 -6.34 7.13
N ALA A 186 -3.51 -5.66 8.28
CA ALA A 186 -2.41 -5.72 9.22
C ALA A 186 -2.18 -7.15 9.74
N HIS A 187 -3.25 -7.90 10.04
CA HIS A 187 -3.15 -9.30 10.47
C HIS A 187 -2.49 -10.18 9.40
N GLN A 188 -2.84 -10.01 8.13
CA GLN A 188 -2.21 -10.75 7.02
C GLN A 188 -0.72 -10.45 6.92
N HIS A 189 -0.31 -9.17 7.01
CA HIS A 189 1.10 -8.79 7.08
C HIS A 189 1.79 -9.45 8.27
N ILE A 190 1.20 -9.37 9.45
CA ILE A 190 1.78 -9.95 10.68
C ILE A 190 1.98 -11.46 10.51
N VAL A 191 0.96 -12.19 10.05
CA VAL A 191 1.05 -13.64 9.83
C VAL A 191 2.12 -13.97 8.78
N GLY A 192 2.14 -13.28 7.64
CA GLY A 192 3.14 -13.48 6.60
C GLY A 192 4.57 -13.29 7.10
N TYR A 193 4.82 -12.19 7.82
CA TYR A 193 6.13 -11.93 8.42
C TYR A 193 6.50 -12.91 9.53
N SER A 194 5.52 -13.36 10.33
CA SER A 194 5.75 -14.35 11.40
C SER A 194 6.12 -15.71 10.85
N LEU A 195 5.45 -16.17 9.79
CA LEU A 195 5.81 -17.41 9.10
C LEU A 195 7.21 -17.33 8.46
N THR A 196 7.56 -16.18 7.86
CA THR A 196 8.91 -15.96 7.34
C THR A 196 9.94 -15.96 8.44
N ALA A 197 9.64 -15.34 9.59
CA ALA A 197 10.51 -15.38 10.78
C ALA A 197 10.68 -16.79 11.34
N ALA A 198 9.63 -17.61 11.31
CA ALA A 198 9.71 -19.03 11.66
C ALA A 198 10.69 -19.78 10.75
N GLY A 199 10.56 -19.61 9.44
CA GLY A 199 11.46 -20.21 8.45
C GLY A 199 12.92 -19.81 8.66
N LEU A 200 13.19 -18.53 8.85
CA LEU A 200 14.52 -18.02 9.18
C LEU A 200 15.03 -18.57 10.51
N GLY A 201 14.19 -18.61 11.54
CA GLY A 201 14.53 -19.12 12.85
C GLY A 201 14.88 -20.61 12.88
N ALA A 202 14.39 -21.40 11.91
CA ALA A 202 14.70 -22.82 11.79
C ALA A 202 16.09 -23.10 11.21
N LEU A 203 16.70 -22.17 10.51
CA LEU A 203 18.00 -22.36 9.86
C LEU A 203 19.14 -22.32 10.90
N PRO A 204 20.07 -23.26 10.86
CA PRO A 204 21.13 -23.38 11.89
C PRO A 204 22.18 -22.27 11.90
N ALA A 205 22.27 -21.51 10.79
CA ALA A 205 23.30 -20.47 10.62
C ALA A 205 22.69 -19.07 10.35
N VAL A 206 21.39 -18.88 10.61
CA VAL A 206 20.76 -17.57 10.38
C VAL A 206 21.16 -16.61 11.47
N ASP A 207 21.76 -15.54 11.01
CA ASP A 207 22.21 -14.43 11.83
C ASP A 207 21.01 -13.72 12.47
N LEU A 208 21.15 -13.36 13.73
CA LEU A 208 20.19 -12.59 14.52
C LEU A 208 19.73 -11.33 13.79
N VAL A 209 20.61 -10.75 12.98
CA VAL A 209 20.38 -9.57 12.15
C VAL A 209 19.25 -9.78 11.13
N MET A 210 19.07 -11.00 10.58
CA MET A 210 18.04 -11.24 9.57
C MET A 210 16.61 -11.18 10.16
N VAL A 211 16.39 -11.74 11.35
CA VAL A 211 15.08 -11.70 12.02
C VAL A 211 14.74 -10.28 12.46
N THR A 212 15.71 -9.53 13.00
CA THR A 212 15.50 -8.13 13.38
C THR A 212 15.26 -7.24 12.18
N THR A 213 15.94 -7.48 11.06
CA THR A 213 15.68 -6.75 9.80
C THR A 213 14.27 -7.02 9.28
N LEU A 214 13.81 -8.28 9.35
CA LEU A 214 12.47 -8.69 8.98
C LEU A 214 11.41 -7.98 9.84
N GLN A 215 11.64 -7.91 11.16
CA GLN A 215 10.75 -7.24 12.09
C GLN A 215 10.72 -5.71 11.90
N ALA A 216 11.88 -5.10 11.62
CA ALA A 216 11.95 -3.70 11.27
C ALA A 216 11.18 -3.38 9.98
N LYS A 217 11.21 -4.30 9.00
CA LYS A 217 10.44 -4.19 7.78
C LYS A 217 8.94 -4.33 8.05
N LEU A 218 8.51 -5.30 8.86
CA LEU A 218 7.11 -5.43 9.32
C LEU A 218 6.60 -4.12 9.94
N LEU A 219 7.35 -3.54 10.89
CA LEU A 219 6.96 -2.30 11.56
C LEU A 219 6.83 -1.13 10.58
N ARG A 220 7.75 -1.04 9.59
CA ARG A 220 7.68 -0.04 8.53
C ARG A 220 6.46 -0.24 7.64
N ASP A 221 6.14 -1.48 7.25
CA ASP A 221 5.02 -1.77 6.36
C ASP A 221 3.68 -1.53 7.09
N LEU A 222 3.58 -1.88 8.38
CA LEU A 222 2.44 -1.54 9.21
C LEU A 222 2.30 -0.02 9.38
N ALA A 223 3.38 0.71 9.64
CA ALA A 223 3.33 2.17 9.72
C ALA A 223 2.78 2.79 8.44
N LYS A 224 3.27 2.33 7.27
CA LYS A 224 2.75 2.76 5.97
C LYS A 224 1.26 2.46 5.81
N LEU A 225 0.82 1.26 6.18
CA LEU A 225 -0.58 0.85 6.14
C LEU A 225 -1.47 1.81 6.93
N TYR A 226 -1.01 2.27 8.09
CA TYR A 226 -1.71 3.24 8.95
C TYR A 226 -1.41 4.70 8.61
N GLY A 227 -0.74 4.99 7.47
CA GLY A 227 -0.40 6.35 7.04
C GLY A 227 0.59 7.07 7.96
N GLN A 228 1.39 6.32 8.73
CA GLN A 228 2.33 6.86 9.69
C GLN A 228 3.77 6.79 9.18
N ASN A 229 4.58 7.77 9.53
CA ASN A 229 6.00 7.75 9.23
C ASN A 229 6.77 6.92 10.26
N TRP A 230 7.43 5.84 9.79
CA TRP A 230 8.34 5.06 10.62
C TRP A 230 9.74 5.68 10.58
N ASN A 231 10.00 6.61 11.47
CA ASN A 231 11.28 7.30 11.62
C ASN A 231 11.93 6.99 12.98
N LYS A 232 13.11 7.55 13.24
CA LYS A 232 13.85 7.36 14.49
C LYS A 232 13.02 7.76 15.72
N GLN A 233 12.29 8.87 15.65
CA GLN A 233 11.48 9.36 16.77
C GLN A 233 10.31 8.40 17.07
N THR A 234 9.56 7.99 16.06
CA THR A 234 8.44 7.02 16.20
C THR A 234 8.94 5.67 16.71
N THR A 235 10.12 5.24 16.25
CA THR A 235 10.77 4.00 16.72
C THR A 235 11.09 4.08 18.21
N ILE A 236 11.73 5.18 18.65
CA ILE A 236 12.07 5.40 20.07
C ILE A 236 10.80 5.45 20.92
N GLU A 237 9.79 6.18 20.48
CA GLU A 237 8.51 6.29 21.19
C GLU A 237 7.86 4.90 21.37
N PHE A 238 7.70 4.14 20.29
CA PHE A 238 7.12 2.81 20.32
C PHE A 238 7.84 1.88 21.33
N PHE A 239 9.17 1.76 21.21
CA PHE A 239 9.95 0.86 22.10
C PHE A 239 10.04 1.39 23.53
N SER A 240 10.01 2.68 23.75
CA SER A 240 9.97 3.27 25.10
C SER A 240 8.64 2.95 25.80
N LEU A 241 7.52 3.04 25.08
CA LEU A 241 6.19 2.70 25.61
C LEU A 241 6.02 1.21 25.84
N LEU A 242 6.60 0.39 24.96
CA LEU A 242 6.60 -1.08 25.11
C LEU A 242 7.38 -1.51 26.37
N GLY A 243 8.38 -0.74 26.78
CA GLY A 243 9.09 -0.85 28.06
C GLY A 243 10.33 -1.72 28.00
N THR A 244 11.27 -1.40 28.89
CA THR A 244 12.58 -2.06 28.95
C THR A 244 12.50 -3.55 29.30
N ALA A 245 11.52 -3.97 30.11
CA ALA A 245 11.32 -5.37 30.49
C ALA A 245 10.94 -6.26 29.28
N ILE A 246 10.05 -5.79 28.43
CA ILE A 246 9.67 -6.51 27.19
C ILE A 246 10.81 -6.44 26.19
N THR A 247 11.42 -5.27 26.03
CA THR A 247 12.55 -5.08 25.12
C THR A 247 13.75 -5.93 25.55
N SER A 248 14.08 -5.98 26.84
CA SER A 248 15.18 -6.83 27.34
C SER A 248 14.86 -8.33 27.27
N SER A 249 13.63 -8.75 27.57
CA SER A 249 13.22 -10.16 27.41
C SER A 249 13.24 -10.61 25.96
N TYR A 250 12.95 -9.71 25.04
CA TYR A 250 13.10 -9.91 23.61
C TYR A 250 14.58 -10.18 23.23
N PHE A 251 15.51 -9.35 23.70
CA PHE A 251 16.95 -9.54 23.48
C PHE A 251 17.49 -10.81 24.16
N VAL A 252 17.08 -11.10 25.39
CA VAL A 252 17.51 -12.32 26.13
C VAL A 252 17.03 -13.59 25.44
N ARG A 253 15.79 -13.66 24.98
CA ARG A 253 15.28 -14.81 24.21
C ARG A 253 16.04 -14.98 22.89
N MET A 254 16.45 -13.89 22.28
CA MET A 254 17.22 -13.87 21.05
C MET A 254 18.65 -14.40 21.26
N ILE A 255 19.32 -13.99 22.35
CA ILE A 255 20.66 -14.46 22.73
C ILE A 255 20.61 -15.93 23.17
N GLY A 256 19.62 -16.32 23.97
CA GLY A 256 19.45 -17.70 24.43
C GLY A 256 19.31 -18.71 23.29
N ARG A 257 18.63 -18.33 22.20
CA ARG A 257 18.53 -19.13 20.95
C ARG A 257 19.90 -19.40 20.31
N THR A 258 20.76 -18.41 20.31
CA THR A 258 22.11 -18.56 19.71
C THR A 258 22.95 -19.53 20.49
N LEU A 259 22.86 -19.52 21.83
CA LEU A 259 23.61 -20.43 22.70
C LEU A 259 23.14 -21.89 22.58
N THR A 260 21.82 -22.15 22.48
CA THR A 260 21.31 -23.53 22.32
C THR A 260 21.67 -24.16 20.98
N LYS A 261 21.84 -23.36 19.92
CA LYS A 261 22.28 -23.83 18.60
C LYS A 261 23.75 -24.22 18.53
N LEU A 262 24.56 -23.80 19.52
CA LEU A 262 26.00 -24.08 19.58
C LEU A 262 26.34 -25.44 20.25
N ILE A 263 25.35 -26.18 20.80
CA ILE A 263 25.57 -27.50 21.38
C ILE A 263 25.52 -28.57 20.28
N PRO A 264 26.66 -29.21 19.92
CA PRO A 264 26.68 -30.19 18.84
C PRO A 264 25.83 -31.43 19.17
N GLY A 265 25.05 -31.89 18.23
CA GLY A 265 24.30 -33.15 18.28
C GLY A 265 22.88 -33.09 18.88
N ILE A 266 22.62 -32.28 19.91
CA ILE A 266 21.28 -32.11 20.51
C ILE A 266 20.70 -30.70 20.18
N GLY A 267 21.59 -29.71 20.06
CA GLY A 267 21.23 -28.32 19.84
C GLY A 267 20.66 -28.00 18.45
N GLN A 268 21.00 -28.80 17.44
CA GLN A 268 20.61 -28.47 16.05
C GLN A 268 19.12 -28.69 15.78
N THR A 269 18.52 -29.77 16.25
CA THR A 269 17.11 -30.08 16.04
C THR A 269 16.22 -29.36 17.04
N VAL A 270 16.54 -29.46 18.34
CA VAL A 270 15.74 -28.78 19.38
C VAL A 270 15.89 -27.26 19.30
N GLY A 271 17.09 -26.75 19.04
CA GLY A 271 17.34 -25.33 18.86
C GLY A 271 16.68 -24.75 17.61
N ALA A 272 16.53 -25.51 16.51
CA ALA A 272 15.89 -25.11 15.31
C ALA A 272 14.36 -24.97 15.50
N VAL A 273 13.71 -25.97 16.11
CA VAL A 273 12.25 -25.92 16.39
C VAL A 273 11.91 -24.80 17.37
N TRP A 274 12.69 -24.70 18.46
CA TRP A 274 12.50 -23.63 19.45
C TRP A 274 12.79 -22.24 18.86
N GLY A 275 13.80 -22.17 18.00
CA GLY A 275 14.16 -20.96 17.26
C GLY A 275 13.07 -20.49 16.30
N ALA A 276 12.42 -21.42 15.58
CA ALA A 276 11.33 -21.13 14.66
C ALA A 276 10.12 -20.57 15.40
N SER A 277 9.63 -21.26 16.42
CA SER A 277 8.46 -20.84 17.20
C SER A 277 8.68 -19.53 17.95
N ALA A 278 9.84 -19.35 18.59
CA ALA A 278 10.16 -18.10 19.28
C ALA A 278 10.29 -16.90 18.33
N SER A 279 10.77 -17.09 17.09
CA SER A 279 10.84 -16.03 16.08
C SER A 279 9.46 -15.66 15.56
N ALA A 280 8.61 -16.65 15.29
CA ALA A 280 7.25 -16.42 14.86
C ALA A 280 6.45 -15.69 15.95
N ALA A 281 6.46 -16.21 17.17
CA ALA A 281 5.74 -15.67 18.31
C ALA A 281 6.12 -14.22 18.61
N THR A 282 7.42 -13.92 18.66
CA THR A 282 7.89 -12.54 18.91
C THR A 282 7.58 -11.59 17.76
N THR A 283 7.62 -12.04 16.52
CA THR A 283 7.26 -11.24 15.35
C THR A 283 5.75 -10.95 15.34
N TYR A 284 4.93 -11.95 15.64
CA TYR A 284 3.49 -11.81 15.77
C TYR A 284 3.10 -10.83 16.89
N ALA A 285 3.66 -11.00 18.08
CA ALA A 285 3.42 -10.13 19.21
C ALA A 285 3.84 -8.68 18.95
N LEU A 286 5.00 -8.47 18.30
CA LEU A 286 5.48 -7.14 17.91
C LEU A 286 4.53 -6.48 16.91
N GLY A 287 4.03 -7.24 15.93
CA GLY A 287 3.04 -6.77 14.97
C GLY A 287 1.74 -6.35 15.62
N LYS A 288 1.19 -7.14 16.56
CA LYS A 288 -0.05 -6.82 17.29
C LYS A 288 0.09 -5.56 18.14
N ALA A 289 1.22 -5.40 18.85
CA ALA A 289 1.52 -4.17 19.59
C ALA A 289 1.61 -2.95 18.66
N ALA A 290 2.24 -3.10 17.47
CA ALA A 290 2.36 -2.04 16.49
C ALA A 290 0.99 -1.63 15.92
N VAL A 291 0.09 -2.58 15.66
CA VAL A 291 -1.30 -2.29 15.24
C VAL A 291 -1.99 -1.42 16.29
N TYR A 292 -1.94 -1.79 17.58
CA TYR A 292 -2.51 -0.98 18.64
C TYR A 292 -1.89 0.45 18.64
N PHE A 293 -0.57 0.54 18.59
CA PHE A 293 0.15 1.82 18.58
C PHE A 293 -0.27 2.73 17.42
N PHE A 294 -0.29 2.21 16.19
CA PHE A 294 -0.64 2.98 15.00
C PHE A 294 -2.13 3.34 14.96
N THR A 295 -3.02 2.45 15.42
CA THR A 295 -4.46 2.74 15.52
C THR A 295 -4.72 3.91 16.48
N GLN A 296 -4.08 3.93 17.67
CA GLN A 296 -4.25 5.02 18.62
C GLN A 296 -3.75 6.35 18.04
N ARG A 297 -2.59 6.34 17.40
CA ARG A 297 -2.03 7.54 16.75
C ARG A 297 -2.91 8.04 15.60
N GLN A 298 -3.44 7.14 14.79
CA GLN A 298 -4.32 7.48 13.67
C GLN A 298 -5.59 8.17 14.17
N ASN A 299 -6.15 7.70 15.27
CA ASN A 299 -7.33 8.27 15.90
C ASN A 299 -7.05 9.54 16.73
N GLY A 300 -5.80 10.01 16.78
CA GLY A 300 -5.41 11.17 17.60
C GLY A 300 -5.54 10.92 19.11
N LEU A 301 -5.57 9.65 19.54
CA LEU A 301 -5.72 9.25 20.92
C LEU A 301 -4.36 9.10 21.62
N ASN A 302 -4.32 9.32 22.92
CA ASN A 302 -3.15 9.04 23.73
C ASN A 302 -2.90 7.54 23.84
N ILE A 303 -1.67 7.11 23.58
CA ILE A 303 -1.28 5.71 23.68
C ILE A 303 -1.13 5.34 25.14
N ASN A 304 -1.93 4.37 25.58
CA ASN A 304 -1.81 3.80 26.93
C ASN A 304 -0.69 2.73 26.93
N PRO A 305 0.43 2.93 27.67
CA PRO A 305 1.54 1.97 27.71
C PRO A 305 1.16 0.59 28.25
N GLU A 306 0.20 0.52 29.18
CA GLU A 306 -0.23 -0.75 29.76
C GLU A 306 -0.99 -1.60 28.74
N LEU A 307 -1.90 -0.96 27.98
CA LEU A 307 -2.64 -1.64 26.91
C LEU A 307 -1.73 -2.04 25.75
N LEU A 308 -0.71 -1.24 25.44
CA LEU A 308 0.30 -1.59 24.44
C LEU A 308 1.08 -2.84 24.85
N ARG A 309 1.53 -2.90 26.11
CA ARG A 309 2.26 -4.06 26.68
C ARG A 309 1.36 -5.29 26.77
N LYS A 310 0.09 -5.09 27.12
CA LYS A 310 -0.90 -6.16 27.15
C LYS A 310 -1.13 -6.74 25.77
N ALA A 311 -1.30 -5.91 24.73
CA ALA A 311 -1.43 -6.37 23.35
C ALA A 311 -0.23 -7.23 22.88
N TYR A 312 0.97 -6.86 23.32
CA TYR A 312 2.18 -7.67 23.07
C TYR A 312 2.15 -8.99 23.82
N ALA A 313 1.85 -8.97 25.13
CA ALA A 313 1.88 -10.15 25.99
C ALA A 313 0.81 -11.17 25.59
N ASP A 314 -0.44 -10.73 25.40
CA ASP A 314 -1.57 -11.59 24.98
C ASP A 314 -1.26 -12.27 23.63
N ALA A 315 -0.66 -11.53 22.68
CA ALA A 315 -0.30 -12.06 21.38
C ALA A 315 0.88 -13.06 21.48
N LEU A 316 1.79 -12.85 22.41
CA LEU A 316 2.93 -13.76 22.63
C LEU A 316 2.48 -15.09 23.27
N GLU A 317 1.47 -15.04 24.18
CA GLU A 317 0.89 -16.23 24.80
C GLU A 317 0.04 -17.05 23.82
N ALA A 318 -0.64 -16.37 22.88
CA ALA A 318 -1.50 -17.00 21.88
C ALA A 318 -0.72 -17.64 20.72
N SER A 319 0.62 -17.46 20.63
CA SER A 319 1.46 -17.92 19.54
C SER A 319 2.26 -19.16 19.91
#